data_2c0a65412903854e7406f5295d15fd0a
#
_entry.id   2c0a65412903854e7406f5295d15fd0a
#
_cell.length_a   1.000
_cell.length_b   1.000
_cell.length_c   1.000
_cell.angle_alpha   90.00
_cell.angle_beta   90.00
_cell.angle_gamma   90.00
#
_symmetry.space_group_name_H-M   'P 1'
#
loop_
_entity.id
_entity.type
_entity.pdbx_description
1 polymer ?
#
loop_
_entity_poly.entity_id
_entity_poly.type
_entity_poly.pdbx_seq_one_letter_code
_entity_poly.pdbx_strand_id
1 'polypeptide(L)'
;MTKKRSVVLTGLVALGLAVMIGGAAAQQPPPGQAPPGAGRGRGLGAFMTGNIEVGDTKNMNMSRIRFAAGARTNWHTHSAGQLLLVEEGKGRLQEMGSAIVDIPAGQPVLTKPNVLHWHGAAPDQAALQFSVYSGTLDWKDPVTDQQYLGK
;
A
#
# COMPACT_ATOMS: atom_id res chain seq x y z
N MET A 1 -77.42 -6.92 -27.76
CA MET A 1 -77.33 -7.79 -26.58
C MET A 1 -75.84 -8.02 -26.29
N THR A 2 -75.24 -7.23 -25.40
CA THR A 2 -73.80 -7.24 -25.12
C THR A 2 -73.58 -7.85 -23.71
N LYS A 3 -72.97 -9.05 -23.67
CA LYS A 3 -72.64 -9.73 -22.41
C LYS A 3 -71.39 -9.12 -21.78
N LYS A 4 -71.55 -8.49 -20.64
CA LYS A 4 -70.41 -8.07 -19.80
C LYS A 4 -69.84 -9.31 -19.09
N ARG A 5 -68.55 -9.59 -19.29
CA ARG A 5 -67.78 -10.56 -18.54
C ARG A 5 -67.11 -9.89 -17.36
N SER A 6 -67.48 -10.27 -16.13
CA SER A 6 -66.84 -9.86 -14.89
C SER A 6 -65.56 -10.66 -14.74
N VAL A 7 -64.44 -9.98 -14.57
CA VAL A 7 -63.14 -10.59 -14.20
C VAL A 7 -63.04 -10.46 -12.70
N VAL A 8 -63.00 -11.60 -12.02
CA VAL A 8 -62.70 -11.70 -10.59
C VAL A 8 -61.20 -11.74 -10.44
N LEU A 9 -60.62 -10.69 -9.86
CA LEU A 9 -59.21 -10.60 -9.56
C LEU A 9 -58.96 -11.19 -8.17
N THR A 10 -58.39 -12.40 -8.15
CA THR A 10 -58.03 -13.10 -6.89
C THR A 10 -56.66 -12.55 -6.46
N GLY A 11 -56.67 -11.75 -5.39
CA GLY A 11 -55.44 -11.21 -4.80
C GLY A 11 -54.67 -12.30 -4.03
N LEU A 12 -53.47 -12.61 -4.45
CA LEU A 12 -52.50 -13.39 -3.68
C LEU A 12 -51.82 -12.47 -2.65
N VAL A 13 -52.12 -12.68 -1.39
CA VAL A 13 -51.40 -12.03 -0.28
C VAL A 13 -50.13 -12.83 -0.06
N ALA A 14 -48.99 -12.32 -0.53
CA ALA A 14 -47.66 -12.84 -0.21
C ALA A 14 -47.25 -12.35 1.18
N LEU A 15 -47.26 -13.26 2.14
CA LEU A 15 -46.76 -13.01 3.49
C LEU A 15 -45.23 -13.01 3.44
N GLY A 16 -44.62 -11.83 3.33
CA GLY A 16 -43.17 -11.65 3.38
C GLY A 16 -42.65 -11.80 4.81
N LEU A 17 -41.96 -12.91 5.09
CA LEU A 17 -41.23 -13.12 6.32
C LEU A 17 -39.97 -12.23 6.30
N ALA A 18 -40.00 -11.07 6.92
CA ALA A 18 -38.84 -10.22 7.14
C ALA A 18 -37.96 -10.84 8.22
N VAL A 19 -36.85 -11.50 7.80
CA VAL A 19 -35.81 -11.92 8.72
C VAL A 19 -35.03 -10.66 9.09
N MET A 20 -35.28 -10.14 10.28
CA MET A 20 -34.43 -9.10 10.88
C MET A 20 -33.13 -9.74 11.34
N ILE A 21 -32.08 -9.65 10.50
CA ILE A 21 -30.71 -9.91 10.93
C ILE A 21 -30.30 -8.71 11.76
N GLY A 22 -30.43 -8.82 13.07
CA GLY A 22 -29.94 -7.85 14.03
C GLY A 22 -28.38 -7.87 14.00
N GLY A 23 -27.77 -7.14 13.09
CA GLY A 23 -26.36 -6.81 13.18
C GLY A 23 -26.17 -5.87 14.37
N ALA A 24 -25.57 -6.36 15.46
CA ALA A 24 -25.07 -5.48 16.51
C ALA A 24 -23.98 -4.59 15.89
N ALA A 25 -24.34 -3.38 15.51
CA ALA A 25 -23.36 -2.36 15.16
C ALA A 25 -22.51 -2.12 16.41
N ALA A 26 -21.24 -2.53 16.36
CA ALA A 26 -20.28 -2.18 17.38
C ALA A 26 -20.23 -0.65 17.44
N GLN A 27 -20.77 -0.07 18.51
CA GLN A 27 -20.74 1.37 18.76
C GLN A 27 -19.28 1.79 18.92
N GLN A 28 -18.80 2.63 18.03
CA GLN A 28 -17.50 3.25 18.18
C GLN A 28 -17.52 4.13 19.47
N PRO A 29 -16.50 4.04 20.32
CA PRO A 29 -16.40 4.91 21.47
C PRO A 29 -16.34 6.39 21.00
N PRO A 30 -16.89 7.33 21.80
CA PRO A 30 -16.85 8.75 21.46
C PRO A 30 -15.39 9.24 21.29
N PRO A 31 -15.15 10.24 20.41
CA PRO A 31 -13.82 10.77 20.18
C PRO A 31 -13.20 11.28 21.50
N GLY A 32 -12.00 10.75 21.83
CA GLY A 32 -11.27 11.13 23.04
C GLY A 32 -11.39 10.17 24.24
N GLN A 33 -12.22 9.12 24.18
CA GLN A 33 -12.24 8.08 25.21
C GLN A 33 -11.54 6.81 24.68
N ALA A 34 -10.45 6.43 25.33
CA ALA A 34 -9.82 5.13 25.09
C ALA A 34 -10.77 4.02 25.59
N PRO A 35 -10.89 2.87 24.89
CA PRO A 35 -11.71 1.77 25.35
C PRO A 35 -11.29 1.28 26.74
N PRO A 36 -12.22 0.77 27.58
CA PRO A 36 -11.91 0.26 28.89
C PRO A 36 -10.84 -0.83 28.81
N GLY A 37 -9.68 -0.59 29.42
CA GLY A 37 -8.54 -1.51 29.40
C GLY A 37 -7.31 -1.00 28.63
N ALA A 38 -7.37 0.15 27.96
CA ALA A 38 -6.20 0.79 27.37
C ALA A 38 -5.31 1.40 28.48
N GLY A 39 -4.59 0.54 29.19
CA GLY A 39 -3.56 0.98 30.14
C GLY A 39 -2.32 1.50 29.43
N ARG A 40 -1.57 2.39 30.06
CA ARG A 40 -0.26 2.86 29.61
C ARG A 40 0.63 1.63 29.33
N GLY A 41 1.11 1.46 28.09
CA GLY A 41 2.00 0.39 27.69
C GLY A 41 1.39 -0.73 26.87
N ARG A 42 0.10 -0.71 26.54
CA ARG A 42 -0.47 -1.64 25.58
C ARG A 42 -0.25 -1.08 24.17
N GLY A 43 0.59 -1.73 23.40
CA GLY A 43 0.83 -1.40 22.01
C GLY A 43 -0.44 -1.53 21.14
N LEU A 44 -0.27 -1.34 19.85
CA LEU A 44 -1.35 -1.35 18.84
C LEU A 44 -2.28 -2.56 18.91
N GLY A 45 -1.81 -3.72 19.41
CA GLY A 45 -2.60 -4.94 19.60
C GLY A 45 -3.84 -4.78 20.48
N ALA A 46 -3.92 -3.76 21.36
CA ALA A 46 -5.11 -3.48 22.16
C ALA A 46 -6.32 -3.01 21.32
N PHE A 47 -6.09 -2.59 20.07
CA PHE A 47 -7.09 -2.07 19.15
C PHE A 47 -7.35 -3.00 17.95
N MET A 48 -6.87 -4.24 18.01
CA MET A 48 -6.95 -5.20 16.93
C MET A 48 -7.64 -6.48 17.43
N THR A 49 -8.24 -7.24 16.51
CA THR A 49 -8.92 -8.50 16.82
C THR A 49 -8.16 -9.66 16.21
N GLY A 50 -7.98 -10.72 16.99
CA GLY A 50 -7.28 -11.94 16.56
C GLY A 50 -5.89 -12.10 17.19
N ASN A 51 -5.13 -13.09 16.71
CA ASN A 51 -3.74 -13.30 17.11
C ASN A 51 -2.84 -12.38 16.26
N ILE A 52 -2.31 -11.33 16.89
CA ILE A 52 -1.55 -10.28 16.20
C ILE A 52 -0.20 -10.15 16.86
N GLU A 53 0.84 -10.24 16.04
CA GLU A 53 2.20 -9.93 16.41
C GLU A 53 2.62 -8.59 15.82
N VAL A 54 3.04 -7.66 16.67
CA VAL A 54 3.53 -6.34 16.24
C VAL A 54 5.05 -6.38 16.22
N GLY A 55 5.63 -6.21 15.03
CA GLY A 55 7.07 -6.18 14.83
C GLY A 55 7.75 -4.95 15.43
N ASP A 56 9.06 -5.02 15.64
CA ASP A 56 9.89 -3.91 16.10
C ASP A 56 10.22 -2.98 14.90
N THR A 57 10.01 -1.69 15.06
CA THR A 57 10.29 -0.65 14.04
C THR A 57 11.50 0.23 14.39
N LYS A 58 12.26 -0.11 15.44
CA LYS A 58 13.37 0.73 15.93
C LYS A 58 14.47 0.99 14.90
N ASN A 59 14.66 0.07 13.95
CA ASN A 59 15.67 0.16 12.92
C ASN A 59 15.10 0.51 11.54
N MET A 60 13.87 1.04 11.48
CA MET A 60 13.29 1.49 10.22
C MET A 60 13.77 2.88 9.86
N ASN A 61 14.20 3.03 8.61
CA ASN A 61 14.59 4.29 8.00
C ASN A 61 13.51 4.67 6.97
N MET A 62 13.11 5.92 6.97
CA MET A 62 12.13 6.47 6.03
C MET A 62 12.68 7.76 5.41
N SER A 63 12.47 7.93 4.12
CA SER A 63 12.86 9.15 3.42
C SER A 63 11.88 9.49 2.29
N ARG A 64 11.70 10.77 2.03
CA ARG A 64 11.04 11.31 0.84
C ARG A 64 12.10 12.02 0.00
N ILE A 65 12.34 11.52 -1.20
CA ILE A 65 13.43 12.00 -2.04
C ILE A 65 12.83 12.46 -3.37
N ARG A 66 13.08 13.73 -3.72
CA ARG A 66 12.73 14.25 -5.04
C ARG A 66 13.94 14.12 -5.97
N PHE A 67 13.75 13.35 -7.02
CA PHE A 67 14.72 13.19 -8.11
C PHE A 67 14.29 14.08 -9.27
N ALA A 68 15.20 14.90 -9.78
CA ALA A 68 15.03 15.55 -11.08
C ALA A 68 14.98 14.48 -12.19
N ALA A 69 14.46 14.82 -13.37
CA ALA A 69 14.50 13.94 -14.54
C ALA A 69 15.94 13.45 -14.78
N GLY A 70 16.15 12.14 -14.93
CA GLY A 70 17.44 11.50 -15.09
C GLY A 70 18.27 11.30 -13.82
N ALA A 71 17.89 11.90 -12.68
CA ALA A 71 18.59 11.70 -11.42
C ALA A 71 18.33 10.31 -10.85
N ARG A 72 19.34 9.72 -10.24
CA ARG A 72 19.31 8.36 -9.70
C ARG A 72 20.28 8.17 -8.55
N THR A 73 20.08 7.13 -7.76
CA THR A 73 21.04 6.69 -6.74
C THR A 73 22.22 5.99 -7.39
N ASN A 74 23.29 5.78 -6.64
CA ASN A 74 24.28 4.76 -6.96
C ASN A 74 23.66 3.36 -6.81
N TRP A 75 24.34 2.32 -7.27
CA TRP A 75 24.06 0.95 -6.90
C TRP A 75 24.15 0.79 -5.38
N HIS A 76 23.23 0.05 -4.78
CA HIS A 76 23.23 -0.20 -3.33
C HIS A 76 22.44 -1.44 -2.97
N THR A 77 22.59 -1.89 -1.72
CA THR A 77 21.81 -2.99 -1.15
C THR A 77 21.23 -2.58 0.20
N HIS A 78 20.13 -3.21 0.59
CA HIS A 78 19.56 -3.14 1.92
C HIS A 78 19.51 -4.54 2.53
N SER A 79 20.03 -4.72 3.75
CA SER A 79 20.10 -6.06 4.36
C SER A 79 18.71 -6.69 4.64
N ALA A 80 17.68 -5.89 4.80
CA ALA A 80 16.30 -6.35 5.04
C ALA A 80 15.33 -6.02 3.88
N GLY A 81 15.85 -5.54 2.74
CA GLY A 81 15.05 -5.08 1.61
C GLY A 81 14.56 -3.65 1.75
N GLN A 82 13.90 -3.15 0.71
CA GLN A 82 13.40 -1.79 0.62
C GLN A 82 12.03 -1.75 -0.02
N LEU A 83 11.12 -0.99 0.56
CA LEU A 83 9.87 -0.59 -0.07
C LEU A 83 10.05 0.80 -0.68
N LEU A 84 9.72 0.93 -1.96
CA LEU A 84 9.64 2.19 -2.70
C LEU A 84 8.21 2.47 -3.11
N LEU A 85 7.75 3.69 -2.94
CA LEU A 85 6.50 4.20 -3.48
C LEU A 85 6.80 5.49 -4.25
N VAL A 86 6.47 5.53 -5.52
CA VAL A 86 6.49 6.78 -6.30
C VAL A 86 5.21 7.54 -5.97
N GLU A 87 5.34 8.69 -5.32
CA GLU A 87 4.20 9.53 -4.94
C GLU A 87 3.79 10.46 -6.09
N GLU A 88 4.78 10.96 -6.85
CA GLU A 88 4.58 11.89 -7.98
C GLU A 88 5.52 11.55 -9.14
N GLY A 89 5.08 11.80 -10.34
CA GLY A 89 5.87 11.65 -11.55
C GLY A 89 6.10 10.19 -11.96
N LYS A 90 7.30 9.88 -12.47
CA LYS A 90 7.66 8.56 -12.95
C LYS A 90 9.02 8.12 -12.39
N GLY A 91 8.99 7.09 -11.57
CA GLY A 91 10.19 6.46 -11.04
C GLY A 91 10.81 5.48 -12.02
N ARG A 92 12.04 5.08 -11.73
CA ARG A 92 12.79 4.06 -12.46
C ARG A 92 13.62 3.25 -11.48
N LEU A 93 13.68 1.94 -11.69
CA LEU A 93 14.44 1.00 -10.86
C LEU A 93 15.08 -0.07 -11.75
N GLN A 94 16.22 -0.57 -11.33
CA GLN A 94 16.81 -1.79 -11.86
C GLN A 94 17.44 -2.60 -10.74
N GLU A 95 17.10 -3.87 -10.67
CA GLU A 95 17.87 -4.86 -9.92
C GLU A 95 18.98 -5.42 -10.81
N MET A 96 20.15 -5.67 -10.26
CA MET A 96 21.31 -6.17 -11.02
C MET A 96 20.94 -7.46 -11.77
N GLY A 97 21.24 -7.47 -13.08
CA GLY A 97 20.92 -8.59 -13.96
C GLY A 97 19.46 -8.65 -14.45
N SER A 98 18.62 -7.70 -14.06
CA SER A 98 17.22 -7.61 -14.50
C SER A 98 17.02 -6.45 -15.49
N ALA A 99 15.88 -6.44 -16.15
CA ALA A 99 15.45 -5.31 -16.97
C ALA A 99 15.18 -4.07 -16.10
N ILE A 100 15.36 -2.88 -16.68
CA ILE A 100 14.94 -1.62 -16.09
C ILE A 100 13.42 -1.57 -16.05
N VAL A 101 12.85 -1.13 -14.94
CA VAL A 101 11.41 -0.98 -14.74
C VAL A 101 11.07 0.49 -14.48
N ASP A 102 10.16 1.04 -15.25
CA ASP A 102 9.54 2.33 -14.96
C ASP A 102 8.39 2.14 -13.98
N ILE A 103 8.35 2.98 -12.95
CA ILE A 103 7.39 2.89 -11.85
C ILE A 103 6.46 4.12 -11.91
N PRO A 104 5.19 3.96 -12.29
CA PRO A 104 4.22 5.06 -12.25
C PRO A 104 3.89 5.45 -10.81
N ALA A 105 3.42 6.69 -10.62
CA ALA A 105 2.94 7.16 -9.33
C ALA A 105 1.81 6.26 -8.78
N GLY A 106 1.82 6.02 -7.47
CA GLY A 106 0.88 5.15 -6.76
C GLY A 106 1.24 3.67 -6.76
N GLN A 107 2.27 3.23 -7.52
CA GLN A 107 2.69 1.83 -7.54
C GLN A 107 3.84 1.59 -6.54
N PRO A 108 3.64 0.74 -5.52
CA PRO A 108 4.73 0.32 -4.65
C PRO A 108 5.59 -0.78 -5.31
N VAL A 109 6.88 -0.77 -5.00
CA VAL A 109 7.85 -1.80 -5.41
C VAL A 109 8.62 -2.26 -4.18
N LEU A 110 8.76 -3.57 -4.03
CA LEU A 110 9.55 -4.18 -2.96
C LEU A 110 10.80 -4.82 -3.54
N THR A 111 11.96 -4.30 -3.16
CA THR A 111 13.26 -4.93 -3.42
C THR A 111 13.59 -5.89 -2.28
N LYS A 112 13.95 -7.13 -2.62
CA LYS A 112 14.26 -8.18 -1.63
C LYS A 112 15.55 -7.88 -0.86
N PRO A 113 15.76 -8.50 0.32
CA PRO A 113 16.99 -8.39 1.09
C PRO A 113 18.24 -8.68 0.25
N ASN A 114 19.26 -7.83 0.40
CA ASN A 114 20.58 -7.95 -0.24
C ASN A 114 20.60 -7.93 -1.78
N VAL A 115 19.50 -7.57 -2.43
CA VAL A 115 19.48 -7.39 -3.89
C VAL A 115 20.17 -6.08 -4.24
N LEU A 116 21.20 -6.16 -5.10
CA LEU A 116 21.89 -4.99 -5.63
C LEU A 116 21.01 -4.28 -6.65
N HIS A 117 20.69 -3.02 -6.39
CA HIS A 117 19.77 -2.24 -7.21
C HIS A 117 20.10 -0.75 -7.18
N TRP A 118 19.50 -0.01 -8.08
CA TRP A 118 19.41 1.45 -8.05
C TRP A 118 17.98 1.89 -8.34
N HIS A 119 17.64 3.10 -7.91
CA HIS A 119 16.36 3.73 -8.23
C HIS A 119 16.52 5.24 -8.44
N GLY A 120 15.53 5.86 -9.05
CA GLY A 120 15.56 7.29 -9.35
C GLY A 120 14.35 7.71 -10.18
N ALA A 121 14.49 8.84 -10.89
CA ALA A 121 13.47 9.32 -11.82
C ALA A 121 13.66 8.72 -13.22
N ALA A 122 12.63 8.77 -14.06
CA ALA A 122 12.73 8.50 -15.49
C ALA A 122 13.56 9.56 -16.20
N PRO A 123 14.09 9.29 -17.43
CA PRO A 123 14.92 10.26 -18.15
C PRO A 123 14.19 11.55 -18.50
N ASP A 124 12.90 11.48 -18.71
CA ASP A 124 12.01 12.53 -19.22
C ASP A 124 11.11 13.18 -18.16
N GLN A 125 11.07 12.61 -16.93
CA GLN A 125 10.18 13.08 -15.89
C GLN A 125 10.78 12.94 -14.49
N ALA A 126 10.65 13.99 -13.68
CA ALA A 126 11.01 13.94 -12.25
C ALA A 126 10.14 12.97 -11.48
N ALA A 127 10.61 12.53 -10.32
CA ALA A 127 9.87 11.68 -9.41
C ALA A 127 10.01 12.13 -7.96
N LEU A 128 8.94 12.03 -7.17
CA LEU A 128 9.00 12.05 -5.72
C LEU A 128 8.81 10.61 -5.22
N GLN A 129 9.80 10.10 -4.51
CA GLN A 129 9.79 8.72 -4.00
C GLN A 129 9.78 8.72 -2.48
N PHE A 130 8.89 7.94 -1.91
CA PHE A 130 8.90 7.55 -0.52
C PHE A 130 9.60 6.18 -0.39
N SER A 131 10.60 6.11 0.47
CA SER A 131 11.42 4.93 0.71
C SER A 131 11.33 4.50 2.15
N VAL A 132 11.15 3.19 2.38
CA VAL A 132 11.20 2.58 3.71
C VAL A 132 12.10 1.35 3.65
N TYR A 133 13.07 1.27 4.53
CA TYR A 133 13.92 0.09 4.69
C TYR A 133 14.34 -0.10 6.15
N SER A 134 14.78 -1.29 6.48
CA SER A 134 15.40 -1.59 7.77
C SER A 134 16.77 -2.24 7.58
N GLY A 135 17.54 -2.33 8.66
CA GLY A 135 18.89 -2.90 8.64
C GLY A 135 19.91 -1.95 8.03
N THR A 136 20.94 -2.53 7.40
CA THR A 136 22.07 -1.77 6.84
C THR A 136 21.85 -1.39 5.39
N LEU A 137 22.32 -0.21 5.02
CA LEU A 137 22.42 0.29 3.65
C LEU A 137 23.90 0.27 3.24
N ASP A 138 24.22 -0.40 2.12
CA ASP A 138 25.57 -0.52 1.62
C ASP A 138 25.66 0.06 0.20
N TRP A 139 26.33 1.21 0.07
CA TRP A 139 26.53 1.93 -1.19
C TRP A 139 27.65 1.30 -2.03
N LYS A 140 27.42 1.23 -3.34
CA LYS A 140 28.35 0.73 -4.35
C LYS A 140 28.64 1.80 -5.39
N ASP A 141 29.15 1.39 -6.56
CA ASP A 141 29.56 2.27 -7.64
C ASP A 141 28.40 3.11 -8.20
N PRO A 142 28.71 4.27 -8.78
CA PRO A 142 27.73 5.05 -9.52
C PRO A 142 27.14 4.25 -10.69
N VAL A 143 25.85 4.48 -10.98
CA VAL A 143 25.18 3.97 -12.18
C VAL A 143 25.61 4.82 -13.37
N THR A 144 26.25 4.22 -14.36
CA THR A 144 26.64 4.92 -15.60
C THR A 144 25.42 5.30 -16.44
N ASP A 145 25.57 6.26 -17.35
CA ASP A 145 24.49 6.64 -18.27
C ASP A 145 24.09 5.47 -19.20
N GLN A 146 25.04 4.63 -19.60
CA GLN A 146 24.76 3.44 -20.39
C GLN A 146 23.88 2.45 -19.62
N GLN A 147 24.23 2.16 -18.36
CA GLN A 147 23.41 1.30 -17.48
C GLN A 147 22.03 1.88 -17.27
N TYR A 148 21.96 3.18 -16.94
CA TYR A 148 20.70 3.87 -16.68
C TYR A 148 19.76 3.90 -17.90
N LEU A 149 20.31 4.00 -19.11
CA LEU A 149 19.54 4.02 -20.35
C LEU A 149 19.30 2.62 -20.94
N GLY A 150 19.90 1.57 -20.37
CA GLY A 150 19.79 0.20 -20.87
C GLY A 150 20.49 -0.01 -22.22
N LYS A 151 21.64 0.62 -22.43
CA LYS A 151 22.40 0.57 -23.69
C LYS A 151 23.68 -0.23 -23.56
#